data_e8af877824b93829f069ff9e53125e4b
#
_entry.id   e8af877824b93829f069ff9e53125e4b
#
_cell.length_a   1.000
_cell.length_b   1.000
_cell.length_c   1.000
_cell.angle_alpha   90.00
_cell.angle_beta   90.00
_cell.angle_gamma   90.00
#
_symmetry.space_group_name_H-M   'P 1'
#
loop_
_entity.id
_entity.type
_entity.pdbx_description
1 polymer ?
#
loop_
_entity_poly.entity_id
_entity_poly.type
_entity_poly.pdbx_seq_one_letter_code
_entity_poly.pdbx_strand_id
1 'polypeptide(L)'
;MKKNKNKAQKAKKPHTLLISVKQNKELTALYFILRLVIIFIFVLNIIRGKYESAMTCGLTFILMLIPSFIDRSLHIELPSVLETFMILFVFSANILGEIGSFYEKIPFLDTILHTLNGFICAGVGFGLTDILNRSKRVKFNLSPIFVCLFSFCFSMTAGTVWEFFEFGVDTFLGKDMQKDTIVTTIN
;
A
#
# COMPACT_ATOMS: atom_id res chain seq x y z
N MET A 1 25.39 53.85 6.17
CA MET A 1 24.96 52.81 5.18
C MET A 1 24.37 51.63 5.91
N LYS A 2 23.05 51.46 5.90
CA LYS A 2 22.31 50.41 6.61
C LYS A 2 22.31 49.13 5.77
N LYS A 3 22.97 48.08 6.23
CA LYS A 3 22.88 46.73 5.64
C LYS A 3 21.57 46.09 6.05
N ASN A 4 20.67 46.01 5.09
CA ASN A 4 19.37 45.33 5.21
C ASN A 4 19.60 43.81 5.24
N LYS A 5 19.49 43.21 6.39
CA LYS A 5 19.49 41.73 6.57
C LYS A 5 18.10 41.21 6.32
N ASN A 6 17.79 40.86 5.09
CA ASN A 6 16.61 40.08 4.75
C ASN A 6 16.79 38.66 5.30
N LYS A 7 16.29 38.44 6.51
CA LYS A 7 15.99 37.09 7.01
C LYS A 7 14.77 36.55 6.26
N ALA A 8 15.05 35.82 5.20
CA ALA A 8 14.04 34.94 4.63
C ALA A 8 13.72 33.88 5.68
N GLN A 9 12.71 34.12 6.49
CA GLN A 9 12.09 33.14 7.35
C GLN A 9 11.43 32.08 6.44
N LYS A 10 12.16 30.97 6.23
CA LYS A 10 11.58 29.77 5.63
C LYS A 10 10.48 29.29 6.58
N ALA A 11 9.25 29.67 6.30
CA ALA A 11 8.08 29.18 7.00
C ALA A 11 8.10 27.64 6.93
N LYS A 12 8.26 27.00 8.09
CA LYS A 12 8.08 25.58 8.27
C LYS A 12 6.63 25.27 7.95
N LYS A 13 6.37 24.67 6.79
CA LYS A 13 5.02 24.21 6.42
C LYS A 13 4.56 23.21 7.51
N PRO A 14 3.40 23.40 8.10
CA PRO A 14 2.90 22.45 9.08
C PRO A 14 2.59 21.11 8.40
N HIS A 15 3.28 20.06 8.80
CA HIS A 15 3.01 18.68 8.43
C HIS A 15 1.70 18.24 9.11
N THR A 16 0.59 18.36 8.41
CA THR A 16 -0.69 17.88 8.92
C THR A 16 -1.40 17.14 7.78
N LEU A 17 -2.00 15.99 8.08
CA LEU A 17 -2.89 15.24 7.19
C LEU A 17 -3.90 16.14 6.44
N LEU A 18 -4.31 17.26 7.08
CA LEU A 18 -5.17 18.29 6.51
C LEU A 18 -4.54 19.02 5.30
N ILE A 19 -3.22 18.96 5.12
CA ILE A 19 -2.54 19.64 4.00
C ILE A 19 -2.48 18.73 2.78
N SER A 20 -2.23 17.43 2.98
CA SER A 20 -2.33 16.43 1.90
C SER A 20 -3.75 16.35 1.36
N VAL A 21 -4.75 16.32 2.28
CA VAL A 21 -6.19 16.39 1.97
C VAL A 21 -6.56 17.66 1.20
N LYS A 22 -5.91 18.78 1.46
CA LYS A 22 -6.21 20.07 0.79
C LYS A 22 -5.58 20.17 -0.60
N GLN A 23 -4.54 19.36 -0.89
CA GLN A 23 -3.81 19.43 -2.16
C GLN A 23 -4.41 18.54 -3.26
N ASN A 24 -5.12 17.43 -2.89
CA ASN A 24 -5.78 16.53 -3.84
C ASN A 24 -7.18 16.12 -3.32
N LYS A 25 -8.17 16.97 -3.58
CA LYS A 25 -9.57 16.71 -3.18
C LYS A 25 -10.12 15.41 -3.78
N GLU A 26 -9.74 15.10 -5.00
CA GLU A 26 -10.18 13.89 -5.71
C GLU A 26 -9.65 12.62 -5.04
N LEU A 27 -8.38 12.59 -4.67
CA LEU A 27 -7.78 11.46 -3.96
C LEU A 27 -8.42 11.25 -2.58
N THR A 28 -8.68 12.34 -1.86
CA THR A 28 -9.37 12.28 -0.56
C THR A 28 -10.79 11.77 -0.68
N ALA A 29 -11.51 12.21 -1.71
CA ALA A 29 -12.86 11.72 -2.00
C ALA A 29 -12.83 10.23 -2.34
N LEU A 30 -11.89 9.78 -3.16
CA LEU A 30 -11.70 8.37 -3.49
C LEU A 30 -11.45 7.53 -2.23
N TYR A 31 -10.54 7.94 -1.34
CA TYR A 31 -10.29 7.28 -0.06
C TYR A 31 -11.55 7.13 0.78
N PHE A 32 -12.30 8.22 0.88
CA PHE A 32 -13.51 8.22 1.69
C PHE A 32 -14.59 7.29 1.12
N ILE A 33 -14.80 7.35 -0.19
CA ILE A 33 -15.78 6.50 -0.89
C ILE A 33 -15.41 5.02 -0.73
N LEU A 34 -14.16 4.64 -1.00
CA LEU A 34 -13.73 3.26 -0.90
C LEU A 34 -13.84 2.72 0.52
N ARG A 35 -13.51 3.51 1.55
CA ARG A 35 -13.69 3.13 2.95
C ARG A 35 -15.16 2.92 3.32
N LEU A 36 -16.06 3.78 2.85
CA LEU A 36 -17.49 3.60 3.06
C LEU A 36 -18.00 2.32 2.41
N VAL A 37 -17.55 2.03 1.19
CA VAL A 37 -17.91 0.79 0.49
C VAL A 37 -17.43 -0.44 1.26
N ILE A 38 -16.20 -0.44 1.77
CA ILE A 38 -15.66 -1.55 2.56
C ILE A 38 -16.47 -1.74 3.85
N ILE A 39 -16.76 -0.67 4.58
CA ILE A 39 -17.57 -0.74 5.81
C ILE A 39 -18.97 -1.28 5.48
N PHE A 40 -19.58 -0.85 4.41
CA PHE A 40 -20.89 -1.34 3.97
C PHE A 40 -20.84 -2.84 3.66
N ILE A 41 -19.83 -3.31 2.89
CA ILE A 41 -19.66 -4.73 2.57
C ILE A 41 -19.37 -5.54 3.84
N PHE A 42 -18.55 -5.01 4.76
CA PHE A 42 -18.26 -5.61 6.06
C PHE A 42 -19.54 -5.89 6.84
N VAL A 43 -20.37 -4.86 7.02
CA VAL A 43 -21.64 -4.98 7.76
C VAL A 43 -22.58 -6.00 7.09
N LEU A 44 -22.68 -5.96 5.75
CA LEU A 44 -23.50 -6.93 5.01
C LEU A 44 -23.02 -8.36 5.22
N ASN A 45 -21.69 -8.61 5.23
CA ASN A 45 -21.14 -9.93 5.43
C ASN A 45 -21.37 -10.43 6.87
N ILE A 46 -21.29 -9.57 7.88
CA ILE A 46 -21.64 -9.91 9.25
C ILE A 46 -23.12 -10.31 9.35
N ILE A 47 -24.05 -9.53 8.78
CA ILE A 47 -25.49 -9.82 8.82
C ILE A 47 -25.80 -11.14 8.12
N ARG A 48 -25.05 -11.46 7.05
CA ARG A 48 -25.22 -12.70 6.27
C ARG A 48 -24.52 -13.91 6.88
N GLY A 49 -23.83 -13.76 8.02
CA GLY A 49 -23.05 -14.82 8.66
C GLY A 49 -21.80 -15.25 7.89
N LYS A 50 -21.35 -14.45 6.90
CA LYS A 50 -20.13 -14.71 6.12
C LYS A 50 -18.92 -14.10 6.82
N TYR A 51 -18.51 -14.73 7.93
CA TYR A 51 -17.43 -14.20 8.77
C TYR A 51 -16.08 -14.14 8.07
N GLU A 52 -15.80 -15.07 7.15
CA GLU A 52 -14.55 -15.06 6.36
C GLU A 52 -14.44 -13.82 5.48
N SER A 53 -15.50 -13.53 4.71
CA SER A 53 -15.53 -12.31 3.90
C SER A 53 -15.50 -11.04 4.76
N ALA A 54 -16.07 -11.08 5.96
CA ALA A 54 -15.97 -9.97 6.90
C ALA A 54 -14.52 -9.77 7.39
N MET A 55 -13.79 -10.85 7.68
CA MET A 55 -12.36 -10.76 8.04
C MET A 55 -11.52 -10.16 6.91
N THR A 56 -11.78 -10.56 5.66
CA THR A 56 -11.12 -9.97 4.48
C THR A 56 -11.41 -8.47 4.36
N CYS A 57 -12.64 -8.02 4.61
CA CYS A 57 -12.96 -6.59 4.67
C CYS A 57 -12.19 -5.86 5.77
N GLY A 58 -12.07 -6.47 6.95
CA GLY A 58 -11.30 -5.92 8.07
C GLY A 58 -9.82 -5.78 7.73
N LEU A 59 -9.22 -6.82 7.13
CA LEU A 59 -7.85 -6.78 6.63
C LEU A 59 -7.65 -5.69 5.59
N THR A 60 -8.56 -5.60 4.61
CA THR A 60 -8.53 -4.56 3.56
C THR A 60 -8.56 -3.17 4.18
N PHE A 61 -9.42 -2.96 5.18
CA PHE A 61 -9.51 -1.68 5.87
C PHE A 61 -8.19 -1.31 6.56
N ILE A 62 -7.53 -2.27 7.22
CA ILE A 62 -6.21 -2.08 7.85
C ILE A 62 -5.15 -1.77 6.80
N LEU A 63 -5.09 -2.55 5.70
CA LEU A 63 -4.12 -2.33 4.62
C LEU A 63 -4.29 -0.96 3.97
N MET A 64 -5.51 -0.45 3.83
CA MET A 64 -5.75 0.90 3.33
C MET A 64 -5.28 2.03 4.27
N LEU A 65 -4.87 1.72 5.50
CA LEU A 65 -4.23 2.69 6.39
C LEU A 65 -2.72 2.80 6.14
N ILE A 66 -2.11 1.80 5.48
CA ILE A 66 -0.64 1.74 5.26
C ILE A 66 -0.11 2.98 4.54
N PRO A 67 -0.68 3.48 3.41
CA PRO A 67 -0.17 4.67 2.76
C PRO A 67 -0.16 5.89 3.68
N SER A 68 -1.25 6.08 4.43
CA SER A 68 -1.37 7.17 5.41
C SER A 68 -0.40 7.03 6.58
N PHE A 69 -0.08 5.80 6.97
CA PHE A 69 0.91 5.50 8.01
C PHE A 69 2.33 5.79 7.52
N ILE A 70 2.67 5.42 6.30
CA ILE A 70 3.97 5.69 5.66
C ILE A 70 4.21 7.20 5.61
N ASP A 71 3.26 7.96 5.08
CA ASP A 71 3.34 9.43 4.99
C ASP A 71 3.54 10.06 6.37
N ARG A 72 2.76 9.64 7.35
CA ARG A 72 2.76 10.23 8.69
C ARG A 72 3.96 9.82 9.54
N SER A 73 4.33 8.54 9.51
CA SER A 73 5.34 7.97 10.42
C SER A 73 6.75 8.12 9.87
N LEU A 74 6.92 7.92 8.57
CA LEU A 74 8.21 7.99 7.90
C LEU A 74 8.49 9.36 7.29
N HIS A 75 7.52 10.28 7.30
CA HIS A 75 7.61 11.61 6.67
C HIS A 75 8.01 11.53 5.18
N ILE A 76 7.49 10.50 4.51
CA ILE A 76 7.69 10.23 3.09
C ILE A 76 6.54 10.87 2.34
N GLU A 77 6.80 11.91 1.54
CA GLU A 77 5.80 12.44 0.60
C GLU A 77 5.67 11.45 -0.57
N LEU A 78 4.72 10.52 -0.49
CA LEU A 78 4.43 9.62 -1.60
C LEU A 78 3.82 10.44 -2.76
N PRO A 79 4.24 10.17 -4.02
CA PRO A 79 3.54 10.73 -5.17
C PRO A 79 2.07 10.30 -5.16
N SER A 80 1.15 11.25 -5.42
CA SER A 80 -0.30 11.00 -5.41
C SER A 80 -0.71 9.84 -6.33
N VAL A 81 0.02 9.68 -7.43
CA VAL A 81 -0.18 8.57 -8.37
C VAL A 81 0.11 7.23 -7.70
N LEU A 82 1.25 7.10 -7.02
CA LEU A 82 1.61 5.86 -6.31
C LEU A 82 0.61 5.55 -5.20
N GLU A 83 0.22 6.55 -4.43
CA GLU A 83 -0.79 6.44 -3.38
C GLU A 83 -2.14 5.95 -3.93
N THR A 84 -2.58 6.52 -5.06
CA THR A 84 -3.81 6.10 -5.74
C THR A 84 -3.72 4.63 -6.19
N PHE A 85 -2.60 4.24 -6.79
CA PHE A 85 -2.37 2.84 -7.20
C PHE A 85 -2.39 1.89 -6.00
N MET A 86 -1.76 2.23 -4.89
CA MET A 86 -1.76 1.41 -3.67
C MET A 86 -3.18 1.15 -3.16
N ILE A 87 -4.02 2.18 -3.13
CA ILE A 87 -5.39 2.06 -2.62
C ILE A 87 -6.27 1.24 -3.55
N LEU A 88 -6.21 1.54 -4.85
CA LEU A 88 -6.95 0.79 -5.86
C LEU A 88 -6.50 -0.68 -5.90
N PHE A 89 -5.20 -0.92 -5.77
CA PHE A 89 -4.63 -2.26 -5.69
C PHE A 89 -5.20 -3.03 -4.49
N VAL A 90 -5.09 -2.48 -3.28
CA VAL A 90 -5.58 -3.13 -2.04
C VAL A 90 -7.08 -3.40 -2.12
N PHE A 91 -7.85 -2.43 -2.63
CA PHE A 91 -9.29 -2.60 -2.82
C PHE A 91 -9.60 -3.69 -3.84
N SER A 92 -8.93 -3.68 -5.00
CA SER A 92 -9.18 -4.65 -6.07
C SER A 92 -8.78 -6.06 -5.67
N ALA A 93 -7.62 -6.23 -5.05
CA ALA A 93 -7.13 -7.53 -4.63
C ALA A 93 -8.08 -8.20 -3.62
N ASN A 94 -8.50 -7.48 -2.60
CA ASN A 94 -9.29 -8.08 -1.52
C ASN A 94 -10.80 -8.06 -1.81
N ILE A 95 -11.34 -6.94 -2.29
CA ILE A 95 -12.80 -6.83 -2.45
C ILE A 95 -13.26 -7.45 -3.76
N LEU A 96 -12.63 -7.10 -4.87
CA LEU A 96 -13.01 -7.68 -6.16
C LEU A 96 -12.46 -9.10 -6.30
N GLY A 97 -11.18 -9.30 -6.00
CA GLY A 97 -10.51 -10.60 -6.12
C GLY A 97 -11.16 -11.66 -5.25
N GLU A 98 -11.13 -11.46 -3.93
CA GLU A 98 -11.57 -12.46 -2.95
C GLU A 98 -13.09 -12.50 -2.80
N ILE A 99 -13.74 -11.36 -2.44
CA ILE A 99 -15.18 -11.33 -2.17
C ILE A 99 -16.01 -11.42 -3.45
N GLY A 100 -15.51 -10.84 -4.55
CA GLY A 100 -16.15 -10.92 -5.86
C GLY A 100 -15.87 -12.21 -6.62
N SER A 101 -15.05 -13.11 -6.08
CA SER A 101 -14.61 -14.36 -6.72
C SER A 101 -13.95 -14.14 -8.10
N PHE A 102 -13.26 -13.01 -8.28
CA PHE A 102 -12.55 -12.72 -9.53
C PHE A 102 -11.32 -13.60 -9.72
N TYR A 103 -10.68 -14.06 -8.64
CA TYR A 103 -9.57 -15.03 -8.70
C TYR A 103 -10.00 -16.34 -9.39
N GLU A 104 -11.23 -16.81 -9.14
CA GLU A 104 -11.76 -18.01 -9.77
C GLU A 104 -12.12 -17.80 -11.26
N LYS A 105 -12.48 -16.56 -11.63
CA LYS A 105 -12.94 -16.22 -12.98
C LYS A 105 -11.82 -15.83 -13.92
N ILE A 106 -10.73 -15.29 -13.38
CA ILE A 106 -9.60 -14.74 -14.15
C ILE A 106 -8.32 -15.44 -13.72
N PRO A 107 -7.86 -16.47 -14.45
CA PRO A 107 -6.76 -17.34 -14.01
C PRO A 107 -5.43 -16.63 -13.75
N PHE A 108 -5.19 -15.46 -14.37
CA PHE A 108 -3.94 -14.71 -14.21
C PHE A 108 -4.06 -13.50 -13.28
N LEU A 109 -5.22 -13.31 -12.63
CA LEU A 109 -5.45 -12.14 -11.81
C LEU A 109 -4.45 -12.06 -10.65
N ASP A 110 -4.21 -13.16 -9.99
CA ASP A 110 -3.26 -13.27 -8.90
C ASP A 110 -1.85 -12.84 -9.34
N THR A 111 -1.34 -13.43 -10.42
CA THR A 111 -0.03 -13.07 -10.99
C THR A 111 0.07 -11.58 -11.34
N ILE A 112 -1.00 -11.00 -11.91
CA ILE A 112 -1.04 -9.57 -12.23
C ILE A 112 -0.97 -8.74 -10.96
N LEU A 113 -1.71 -9.12 -9.92
CA LEU A 113 -1.74 -8.39 -8.66
C LEU A 113 -0.40 -8.50 -7.92
N HIS A 114 0.22 -9.67 -7.88
CA HIS A 114 1.58 -9.83 -7.32
C HIS A 114 2.61 -9.00 -8.07
N THR A 115 2.55 -8.96 -9.40
CA THR A 115 3.42 -8.13 -10.23
C THR A 115 3.23 -6.63 -9.92
N LEU A 116 2.00 -6.16 -9.85
CA LEU A 116 1.68 -4.77 -9.50
C LEU A 116 2.15 -4.42 -8.09
N ASN A 117 1.95 -5.33 -7.13
CA ASN A 117 2.46 -5.17 -5.76
C ASN A 117 3.98 -5.01 -5.75
N GLY A 118 4.70 -5.82 -6.53
CA GLY A 118 6.15 -5.71 -6.70
C GLY A 118 6.58 -4.31 -7.15
N PHE A 119 5.91 -3.73 -8.16
CA PHE A 119 6.18 -2.36 -8.61
C PHE A 119 5.88 -1.31 -7.55
N ILE A 120 4.77 -1.44 -6.82
CA ILE A 120 4.39 -0.54 -5.72
C ILE A 120 5.47 -0.57 -4.63
N CYS A 121 5.86 -1.76 -4.18
CA CYS A 121 6.88 -1.94 -3.16
C CYS A 121 8.25 -1.41 -3.60
N ALA A 122 8.64 -1.60 -4.88
CA ALA A 122 9.85 -1.01 -5.42
C ALA A 122 9.80 0.52 -5.41
N GLY A 123 8.64 1.12 -5.73
CA GLY A 123 8.41 2.57 -5.62
C GLY A 123 8.57 3.10 -4.20
N VAL A 124 8.06 2.36 -3.20
CA VAL A 124 8.25 2.70 -1.78
C VAL A 124 9.72 2.60 -1.39
N GLY A 125 10.42 1.53 -1.80
CA GLY A 125 11.86 1.36 -1.58
C GLY A 125 12.67 2.50 -2.18
N PHE A 126 12.33 2.95 -3.39
CA PHE A 126 12.94 4.12 -4.03
C PHE A 126 12.71 5.39 -3.19
N GLY A 127 11.48 5.63 -2.73
CA GLY A 127 11.15 6.77 -1.87
C GLY A 127 11.95 6.78 -0.57
N LEU A 128 12.15 5.63 0.06
CA LEU A 128 12.98 5.49 1.26
C LEU A 128 14.43 5.90 1.01
N THR A 129 15.03 5.45 -0.11
CA THR A 129 16.42 5.84 -0.45
C THR A 129 16.54 7.31 -0.80
N ASP A 130 15.55 7.92 -1.43
CA ASP A 130 15.54 9.36 -1.73
C ASP A 130 15.56 10.20 -0.45
N ILE A 131 14.82 9.78 0.58
CA ILE A 131 14.85 10.44 1.90
C ILE A 131 16.21 10.33 2.56
N LEU A 132 16.83 9.15 2.51
CA LEU A 132 18.17 8.97 3.04
C LEU A 132 19.17 9.90 2.33
N ASN A 133 19.09 10.02 1.01
CA ASN A 133 19.93 10.91 0.22
C ASN A 133 19.72 12.40 0.53
N ARG A 134 18.49 12.80 0.86
CA ARG A 134 18.16 14.20 1.21
C ARG A 134 18.37 14.54 2.67
N SER A 135 18.71 13.57 3.50
CA SER A 135 18.91 13.77 4.94
C SER A 135 20.08 14.68 5.21
N LYS A 136 19.85 15.77 5.95
CA LYS A 136 20.91 16.70 6.39
C LYS A 136 21.76 16.16 7.54
N ARG A 137 21.29 15.10 8.22
CA ARG A 137 21.98 14.51 9.37
C ARG A 137 23.08 13.53 8.98
N VAL A 138 22.89 12.86 7.84
CA VAL A 138 23.86 11.89 7.31
C VAL A 138 24.01 12.19 5.82
N LYS A 139 25.22 12.50 5.39
CA LYS A 139 25.53 12.73 3.97
C LYS A 139 25.68 11.36 3.28
N PHE A 140 24.58 10.71 2.96
CA PHE A 140 24.59 9.59 2.04
C PHE A 140 24.61 10.15 0.60
N ASN A 141 25.52 9.63 -0.20
CA ASN A 141 25.58 9.89 -1.63
C ASN A 141 25.42 8.53 -2.32
N LEU A 142 24.20 7.98 -2.22
CA LEU A 142 23.89 6.66 -2.77
C LEU A 142 23.92 6.73 -4.29
N SER A 143 24.66 5.82 -4.91
CA SER A 143 24.72 5.75 -6.36
C SER A 143 23.35 5.30 -6.93
N PRO A 144 23.03 5.68 -8.19
CA PRO A 144 21.78 5.23 -8.83
C PRO A 144 21.64 3.70 -8.85
N ILE A 145 22.75 2.98 -9.06
CA ILE A 145 22.78 1.51 -9.05
C ILE A 145 22.38 0.97 -7.68
N PHE A 146 22.90 1.56 -6.60
CA PHE A 146 22.54 1.16 -5.24
C PHE A 146 21.05 1.41 -4.95
N VAL A 147 20.51 2.53 -5.39
CA VAL A 147 19.08 2.87 -5.24
C VAL A 147 18.21 1.84 -5.95
N CYS A 148 18.56 1.48 -7.19
CA CYS A 148 17.83 0.45 -7.95
C CYS A 148 17.90 -0.92 -7.25
N LEU A 149 19.09 -1.33 -6.81
CA LEU A 149 19.29 -2.61 -6.12
C LEU A 149 18.51 -2.65 -4.79
N PHE A 150 18.58 -1.58 -4.01
CA PHE A 150 17.82 -1.49 -2.76
C PHE A 150 16.31 -1.59 -2.99
N SER A 151 15.79 -0.84 -3.98
CA SER A 151 14.36 -0.87 -4.32
C SER A 151 13.91 -2.27 -4.75
N PHE A 152 14.74 -2.96 -5.53
CA PHE A 152 14.49 -4.35 -5.92
C PHE A 152 14.49 -5.29 -4.70
N CYS A 153 15.53 -5.24 -3.86
CA CYS A 153 15.61 -6.08 -2.66
C CYS A 153 14.45 -5.78 -1.69
N PHE A 154 14.08 -4.52 -1.53
CA PHE A 154 12.94 -4.12 -0.70
C PHE A 154 11.63 -4.74 -1.21
N SER A 155 11.40 -4.66 -2.52
CA SER A 155 10.22 -5.26 -3.17
C SER A 155 10.19 -6.78 -2.98
N MET A 156 11.31 -7.46 -3.22
CA MET A 156 11.42 -8.91 -3.03
C MET A 156 11.17 -9.32 -1.56
N THR A 157 11.72 -8.57 -0.62
CA THR A 157 11.50 -8.82 0.80
C THR A 157 10.04 -8.64 1.20
N ALA A 158 9.41 -7.55 0.73
CA ALA A 158 8.00 -7.28 1.00
C ALA A 158 7.10 -8.38 0.42
N GLY A 159 7.37 -8.83 -0.80
CA GLY A 159 6.66 -9.94 -1.44
C GLY A 159 6.82 -11.25 -0.67
N THR A 160 8.04 -11.59 -0.28
CA THR A 160 8.31 -12.81 0.51
C THR A 160 7.62 -12.78 1.88
N VAL A 161 7.62 -11.63 2.56
CA VAL A 161 6.91 -11.48 3.85
C VAL A 161 5.40 -11.64 3.65
N TRP A 162 4.87 -11.12 2.54
CA TRP A 162 3.46 -11.30 2.19
C TRP A 162 3.12 -12.77 1.95
N GLU A 163 3.94 -13.48 1.21
CA GLU A 163 3.80 -14.93 0.96
C GLU A 163 3.81 -15.76 2.25
N PHE A 164 4.70 -15.43 3.20
CA PHE A 164 4.70 -16.05 4.52
C PHE A 164 3.41 -15.76 5.30
N PHE A 165 2.85 -14.58 5.15
CA PHE A 165 1.58 -14.24 5.77
C PHE A 165 0.44 -15.06 5.18
N GLU A 166 0.35 -15.19 3.84
CA GLU A 166 -0.65 -16.01 3.15
C GLU A 166 -0.53 -17.47 3.54
N PHE A 167 0.68 -18.03 3.50
CA PHE A 167 0.95 -19.40 3.97
C PHE A 167 0.51 -19.62 5.43
N GLY A 168 0.78 -18.65 6.29
CA GLY A 168 0.35 -18.72 7.69
C GLY A 168 -1.17 -18.73 7.81
N VAL A 169 -1.88 -17.88 7.09
CA VAL A 169 -3.35 -17.86 7.08
C VAL A 169 -3.92 -19.19 6.57
N ASP A 170 -3.35 -19.73 5.50
CA ASP A 170 -3.81 -20.99 4.91
C ASP A 170 -3.59 -22.16 5.88
N THR A 171 -2.41 -22.21 6.52
CA THR A 171 -2.06 -23.26 7.47
C THR A 171 -2.89 -23.21 8.76
N PHE A 172 -3.08 -22.01 9.35
CA PHE A 172 -3.72 -21.89 10.66
C PHE A 172 -5.23 -21.69 10.60
N LEU A 173 -5.74 -21.08 9.53
CA LEU A 173 -7.16 -20.76 9.35
C LEU A 173 -7.85 -21.64 8.31
N GLY A 174 -7.14 -22.53 7.64
CA GLY A 174 -7.67 -23.43 6.62
C GLY A 174 -8.25 -22.69 5.42
N LYS A 175 -7.62 -21.59 5.02
CA LYS A 175 -7.98 -20.80 3.85
C LYS A 175 -7.11 -21.14 2.64
N ASP A 176 -7.38 -20.56 1.53
CA ASP A 176 -6.62 -20.65 0.28
C ASP A 176 -6.30 -19.25 -0.23
N MET A 177 -5.43 -18.53 0.51
CA MET A 177 -4.99 -17.19 0.13
C MET A 177 -3.90 -17.23 -0.93
N GLN A 178 -3.03 -18.25 -0.88
CA GLN A 178 -1.97 -18.46 -1.88
C GLN A 178 -2.51 -18.91 -3.24
N LYS A 179 -3.80 -19.32 -3.33
CA LYS A 179 -4.45 -19.79 -4.58
C LYS A 179 -3.72 -20.95 -5.25
N ASP A 180 -3.07 -21.80 -4.47
CA ASP A 180 -2.30 -22.95 -4.95
C ASP A 180 -3.12 -24.22 -5.18
N THR A 181 -4.39 -24.21 -4.79
CA THR A 181 -5.33 -25.36 -4.87
C THR A 181 -5.52 -25.89 -6.29
N ILE A 182 -5.21 -25.08 -7.32
CA ILE A 182 -5.29 -25.50 -8.73
C ILE A 182 -4.26 -26.59 -9.07
N VAL A 183 -3.19 -26.70 -8.30
CA VAL A 183 -2.12 -27.69 -8.53
C VAL A 183 -2.49 -29.09 -8.05
N THR A 184 -3.41 -29.20 -7.10
CA THR A 184 -3.81 -30.48 -6.48
C THR A 184 -4.87 -31.25 -7.25
N THR A 185 -5.53 -30.62 -8.22
CA THR A 185 -6.57 -31.23 -9.07
C THR A 185 -6.07 -31.86 -10.36
N ILE A 186 -4.75 -31.88 -10.61
CA ILE A 186 -4.12 -32.43 -11.83
C ILE A 186 -3.47 -33.80 -11.57
N ASN A 187 -3.70 -34.41 -10.42
CA ASN A 187 -3.25 -35.78 -10.10
C ASN A 187 -4.39 -36.78 -10.22
#